data_c28b49c39aabf214a531633326e192bc
#
_entry.id   c28b49c39aabf214a531633326e192bc
#
_cell.length_a   1.000
_cell.length_b   1.000
_cell.length_c   1.000
_cell.angle_alpha   90.00
_cell.angle_beta   90.00
_cell.angle_gamma   90.00
#
_symmetry.space_group_name_H-M   'P 1'
#
loop_
_entity.id
_entity.type
_entity.pdbx_description
1 polymer ?
#
loop_
_entity_poly.entity_id
_entity_poly.type
_entity_poly.pdbx_seq_one_letter_code
_entity_poly.pdbx_strand_id
1 'polypeptide(L)'
;MKPYKIPVIVGLLFSVVFYSCDDLLDPKAETNLTEEFANVSYNNTLARSIGLYSYLPDGLSYLDGAMMAAASDEAEYTLETASIHGFNVGSWNANNNPDGSAWERNFEGIFAANLFLKESDEVDLDYLKYDPTKQQDYQNRLNNIHRWKYEARFLRAYYYFELVKRYGGVPIITEPLGLKSDLSTFSRDSLSACIRFIVSECDSAAAVLQAPDRMTDVANNLGRATKGAAMGL
;
A
#
# COMPACT_ATOMS: atom_id res chain seq x y z
N MET A 1 -81.98 -1.56 4.58
CA MET A 1 -80.55 -1.70 4.92
C MET A 1 -79.74 -1.36 3.64
N LYS A 2 -78.91 -0.32 3.67
CA LYS A 2 -78.26 0.21 2.46
C LYS A 2 -76.90 -0.55 2.20
N PRO A 3 -76.75 -1.27 1.07
CA PRO A 3 -75.57 -2.16 0.85
C PRO A 3 -74.36 -1.47 0.15
N TYR A 4 -74.16 -0.17 0.34
CA TYR A 4 -73.14 0.55 -0.43
C TYR A 4 -71.86 0.94 0.35
N LYS A 5 -71.73 0.54 1.63
CA LYS A 5 -70.56 0.93 2.42
C LYS A 5 -69.37 -0.03 2.29
N ILE A 6 -69.59 -1.29 1.91
CA ILE A 6 -68.53 -2.32 1.83
C ILE A 6 -67.58 -2.10 0.64
N PRO A 7 -68.06 -1.80 -0.61
CA PRO A 7 -67.13 -1.61 -1.74
C PRO A 7 -66.30 -0.34 -1.63
N VAL A 8 -66.78 0.70 -0.93
CA VAL A 8 -65.98 1.94 -0.72
C VAL A 8 -64.87 1.71 0.27
N ILE A 9 -65.08 0.92 1.34
CA ILE A 9 -64.07 0.59 2.34
C ILE A 9 -63.02 -0.34 1.74
N VAL A 10 -63.37 -1.29 0.90
CA VAL A 10 -62.45 -2.19 0.17
C VAL A 10 -61.61 -1.40 -0.84
N GLY A 11 -62.19 -0.43 -1.55
CA GLY A 11 -61.49 0.46 -2.47
C GLY A 11 -60.48 1.39 -1.74
N LEU A 12 -60.83 1.87 -0.56
CA LEU A 12 -59.95 2.72 0.25
C LEU A 12 -58.77 1.93 0.87
N LEU A 13 -59.04 0.65 1.25
CA LEU A 13 -57.96 -0.24 1.74
C LEU A 13 -57.00 -0.67 0.62
N PHE A 14 -57.48 -0.78 -0.62
CA PHE A 14 -56.63 -1.16 -1.76
C PHE A 14 -55.74 0.00 -2.26
N SER A 15 -56.18 1.27 -2.06
CA SER A 15 -55.33 2.44 -2.43
C SER A 15 -54.17 2.73 -1.50
N VAL A 16 -54.19 2.20 -0.25
CA VAL A 16 -53.10 2.38 0.73
C VAL A 16 -51.93 1.40 0.47
N VAL A 17 -52.15 0.30 -0.24
CA VAL A 17 -51.14 -0.73 -0.50
C VAL A 17 -50.15 -0.33 -1.61
N PHE A 18 -50.48 0.68 -2.42
CA PHE A 18 -49.60 1.16 -3.50
C PHE A 18 -48.65 2.32 -3.12
N TYR A 19 -48.73 2.82 -1.89
CA TYR A 19 -47.67 3.68 -1.35
C TYR A 19 -46.57 2.82 -0.73
N SER A 20 -45.95 1.99 -1.58
CA SER A 20 -44.68 1.36 -1.24
C SER A 20 -43.60 2.44 -1.24
N CYS A 21 -42.95 2.66 -0.10
CA CYS A 21 -41.78 3.51 -0.01
C CYS A 21 -40.66 2.90 -0.85
N ASP A 22 -40.49 3.35 -2.09
CA ASP A 22 -39.33 3.02 -2.92
C ASP A 22 -38.02 3.50 -2.27
N ASP A 23 -38.09 4.53 -1.43
CA ASP A 23 -36.94 5.10 -0.72
C ASP A 23 -36.37 4.21 0.40
N LEU A 24 -37.08 3.15 0.84
CA LEU A 24 -36.60 2.27 1.93
C LEU A 24 -35.74 1.11 1.43
N LEU A 25 -35.80 0.80 0.14
CA LEU A 25 -35.08 -0.32 -0.49
C LEU A 25 -33.92 0.12 -1.37
N ASP A 26 -33.78 1.39 -1.65
CA ASP A 26 -32.55 1.92 -2.23
C ASP A 26 -31.51 2.11 -1.10
N PRO A 27 -30.53 1.22 -0.99
CA PRO A 27 -29.39 1.50 -0.12
C PRO A 27 -28.78 2.79 -0.65
N LYS A 28 -28.88 3.86 0.14
CA LYS A 28 -28.16 5.09 -0.19
C LYS A 28 -26.73 4.68 -0.45
N ALA A 29 -26.26 4.89 -1.67
CA ALA A 29 -24.92 4.54 -2.14
C ALA A 29 -23.79 5.26 -1.37
N GLU A 30 -24.14 6.05 -0.35
CA GLU A 30 -23.21 6.84 0.47
C GLU A 30 -22.31 6.01 1.39
N THR A 31 -22.53 4.69 1.54
CA THR A 31 -21.70 3.82 2.38
C THR A 31 -20.82 2.86 1.60
N ASN A 32 -20.99 2.72 0.30
CA ASN A 32 -20.08 1.94 -0.52
C ASN A 32 -18.95 2.83 -1.00
N LEU A 33 -17.82 2.78 -0.30
CA LEU A 33 -16.54 3.27 -0.82
C LEU A 33 -16.25 2.48 -2.10
N THR A 34 -16.62 3.04 -3.25
CA THR A 34 -16.18 2.50 -4.53
C THR A 34 -14.68 2.74 -4.66
N GLU A 35 -13.99 1.88 -5.40
CA GLU A 35 -12.56 2.04 -5.68
C GLU A 35 -12.27 3.44 -6.26
N GLU A 36 -13.12 3.94 -7.14
CA GLU A 36 -13.05 5.29 -7.71
C GLU A 36 -13.12 6.39 -6.65
N PHE A 37 -14.05 6.29 -5.69
CA PHE A 37 -14.16 7.27 -4.59
C PHE A 37 -12.98 7.18 -3.62
N ALA A 38 -12.43 5.99 -3.40
CA ALA A 38 -11.26 5.80 -2.55
C ALA A 38 -10.01 6.46 -3.15
N ASN A 39 -9.84 6.39 -4.46
CA ASN A 39 -8.67 6.92 -5.15
C ASN A 39 -8.63 8.45 -5.20
N VAL A 40 -9.78 9.13 -5.30
CA VAL A 40 -9.85 10.60 -5.35
C VAL A 40 -9.74 11.26 -3.97
N SER A 41 -9.76 10.51 -2.87
CA SER A 41 -9.72 11.06 -1.51
C SER A 41 -8.29 11.28 -1.02
N TYR A 42 -7.95 12.53 -0.65
CA TYR A 42 -6.64 12.86 -0.05
C TYR A 42 -6.32 12.03 1.21
N ASN A 43 -7.31 11.84 2.11
CA ASN A 43 -7.10 11.08 3.35
C ASN A 43 -6.85 9.59 3.07
N ASN A 44 -7.53 9.03 2.08
CA ASN A 44 -7.29 7.65 1.66
C ASN A 44 -5.91 7.52 1.00
N THR A 45 -5.49 8.49 0.21
CA THR A 45 -4.14 8.53 -0.37
C THR A 45 -3.07 8.63 0.70
N LEU A 46 -3.28 9.45 1.75
CA LEU A 46 -2.40 9.46 2.93
C LEU A 46 -2.34 8.08 3.58
N ALA A 47 -3.48 7.46 3.87
CA ALA A 47 -3.53 6.14 4.51
C ALA A 47 -2.81 5.07 3.65
N ARG A 48 -3.00 5.10 2.33
CA ARG A 48 -2.30 4.21 1.40
C ARG A 48 -0.79 4.46 1.39
N SER A 49 -0.35 5.73 1.45
CA SER A 49 1.09 6.04 1.54
C SER A 49 1.72 5.49 2.83
N ILE A 50 0.97 5.47 3.93
CA ILE A 50 1.40 4.85 5.19
C ILE A 50 1.40 3.31 5.06
N GLY A 51 0.37 2.76 4.42
CA GLY A 51 0.24 1.33 4.16
C GLY A 51 1.42 0.73 3.39
N LEU A 52 2.12 1.52 2.57
CA LEU A 52 3.32 1.03 1.88
C LEU A 52 4.42 0.54 2.84
N TYR A 53 4.48 1.08 4.05
CA TYR A 53 5.48 0.69 5.06
C TYR A 53 5.16 -0.65 5.74
N SER A 54 3.94 -1.18 5.61
CA SER A 54 3.55 -2.45 6.25
C SER A 54 4.27 -3.68 5.69
N TYR A 55 4.86 -3.58 4.51
CA TYR A 55 5.64 -4.64 3.89
C TYR A 55 7.12 -4.65 4.34
N LEU A 56 7.54 -3.66 5.13
CA LEU A 56 8.88 -3.67 5.72
C LEU A 56 9.00 -4.79 6.75
N PRO A 57 10.11 -5.52 6.78
CA PRO A 57 10.33 -6.53 7.81
C PRO A 57 10.52 -5.87 9.18
N ASP A 58 10.01 -6.51 10.22
CA ASP A 58 10.37 -6.14 11.60
C ASP A 58 11.77 -6.69 11.91
N GLY A 59 12.73 -5.82 12.09
CA GLY A 59 14.13 -6.21 12.35
C GLY A 59 14.33 -6.93 13.68
N LEU A 60 13.45 -6.73 14.66
CA LEU A 60 13.56 -7.34 15.98
C LEU A 60 12.83 -8.68 16.08
N SER A 61 11.83 -8.93 15.24
CA SER A 61 11.05 -10.18 15.20
C SER A 61 10.88 -10.69 13.77
N TYR A 62 11.98 -10.73 13.04
CA TYR A 62 12.00 -10.96 11.60
C TYR A 62 11.40 -12.32 11.18
N LEU A 63 11.78 -13.40 11.89
CA LEU A 63 11.38 -14.76 11.57
C LEU A 63 10.99 -15.50 12.86
N ASP A 64 9.72 -15.86 12.98
CA ASP A 64 9.15 -16.54 14.16
C ASP A 64 9.45 -15.84 15.50
N GLY A 65 9.52 -14.50 15.49
CA GLY A 65 9.84 -13.71 16.66
C GLY A 65 11.36 -13.55 16.92
N ALA A 66 12.21 -14.14 16.08
CA ALA A 66 13.65 -14.02 16.19
C ALA A 66 14.23 -12.91 15.33
N MET A 67 15.29 -12.28 15.79
CA MET A 67 16.15 -11.42 14.97
C MET A 67 16.98 -12.26 13.98
N MET A 68 17.31 -11.71 12.81
CA MET A 68 18.21 -12.39 11.86
C MET A 68 19.61 -12.69 12.41
N ALA A 69 20.06 -11.97 13.42
CA ALA A 69 21.30 -12.31 14.14
C ALA A 69 21.31 -13.75 14.69
N ALA A 70 20.12 -14.30 15.02
CA ALA A 70 19.99 -15.69 15.50
C ALA A 70 20.16 -16.73 14.38
N ALA A 71 20.29 -16.32 13.11
CA ALA A 71 20.67 -17.20 12.00
C ALA A 71 22.20 -17.34 11.84
N SER A 72 22.98 -16.64 12.65
CA SER A 72 24.44 -16.62 12.63
C SER A 72 24.99 -16.95 14.01
N ASP A 73 26.30 -16.78 14.21
CA ASP A 73 27.00 -16.94 15.47
C ASP A 73 26.91 -15.71 16.40
N GLU A 74 26.21 -14.66 15.98
CA GLU A 74 26.06 -13.42 16.78
C GLU A 74 25.03 -13.56 17.90
N ALA A 75 24.02 -14.42 17.73
CA ALA A 75 22.96 -14.63 18.72
C ALA A 75 22.36 -16.04 18.62
N GLU A 76 21.68 -16.45 19.69
CA GLU A 76 20.88 -17.68 19.72
C GLU A 76 19.45 -17.34 20.13
N TYR A 77 18.47 -18.00 19.50
CA TYR A 77 17.08 -17.86 19.85
C TYR A 77 16.63 -19.06 20.69
N THR A 78 16.04 -18.79 21.85
CA THR A 78 15.75 -19.82 22.86
C THR A 78 14.57 -20.72 22.53
N LEU A 79 13.70 -20.34 21.56
CA LEU A 79 12.60 -21.18 21.10
C LEU A 79 13.12 -22.21 20.11
N GLU A 80 13.39 -23.43 20.58
CA GLU A 80 13.98 -24.52 19.79
C GLU A 80 13.19 -24.92 18.54
N THR A 81 11.88 -24.66 18.52
CA THR A 81 11.00 -25.00 17.39
C THR A 81 10.96 -23.89 16.31
N ALA A 82 11.64 -22.76 16.53
CA ALA A 82 11.62 -21.65 15.58
C ALA A 82 12.36 -22.01 14.28
N SER A 83 11.80 -21.59 13.16
CA SER A 83 12.35 -21.88 11.82
C SER A 83 13.73 -21.25 11.59
N ILE A 84 14.11 -20.22 12.37
CA ILE A 84 15.42 -19.56 12.30
C ILE A 84 16.57 -20.56 12.49
N HIS A 85 16.39 -21.61 13.30
CA HIS A 85 17.40 -22.65 13.53
C HIS A 85 17.72 -23.47 12.28
N GLY A 86 16.84 -23.47 11.28
CA GLY A 86 17.11 -24.09 9.98
C GLY A 86 18.37 -23.54 9.30
N PHE A 87 18.70 -22.27 9.53
CA PHE A 87 19.96 -21.68 9.05
C PHE A 87 21.17 -22.21 9.81
N ASN A 88 21.09 -22.30 11.15
CA ASN A 88 22.20 -22.70 12.02
C ASN A 88 22.61 -24.16 11.80
N VAL A 89 21.63 -25.03 11.60
CA VAL A 89 21.91 -26.49 11.38
C VAL A 89 22.07 -26.85 9.90
N GLY A 90 21.95 -25.86 8.98
CA GLY A 90 22.10 -26.07 7.55
C GLY A 90 21.01 -26.95 6.93
N SER A 91 19.82 -27.02 7.54
CA SER A 91 18.70 -27.86 7.04
C SER A 91 17.85 -27.20 5.98
N TRP A 92 18.13 -25.96 5.65
CA TRP A 92 17.37 -25.21 4.63
C TRP A 92 17.78 -25.57 3.20
N ASN A 93 16.83 -25.53 2.29
CA ASN A 93 17.01 -25.79 0.85
C ASN A 93 15.86 -25.14 0.06
N ALA A 94 15.84 -25.31 -1.28
CA ALA A 94 14.82 -24.72 -2.14
C ALA A 94 13.37 -25.10 -1.78
N ASN A 95 13.15 -26.29 -1.17
CA ASN A 95 11.84 -26.76 -0.76
C ASN A 95 11.52 -26.47 0.73
N ASN A 96 12.53 -26.13 1.51
CA ASN A 96 12.41 -25.79 2.93
C ASN A 96 13.27 -24.58 3.22
N ASN A 97 12.74 -23.39 2.89
CA ASN A 97 13.38 -22.11 3.12
C ASN A 97 12.72 -21.39 4.29
N PRO A 98 13.39 -21.21 5.43
CA PRO A 98 12.83 -20.47 6.56
C PRO A 98 12.37 -19.03 6.19
N ASP A 99 13.05 -18.35 5.25
CA ASP A 99 12.70 -17.00 4.76
C ASP A 99 11.92 -17.04 3.43
N GLY A 100 11.16 -18.09 3.19
CA GLY A 100 10.41 -18.28 1.93
C GLY A 100 9.37 -17.19 1.64
N SER A 101 8.79 -16.59 2.68
CA SER A 101 7.82 -15.49 2.55
C SER A 101 8.43 -14.18 2.04
N ALA A 102 9.76 -14.05 2.02
CA ALA A 102 10.42 -12.82 1.56
C ALA A 102 10.11 -12.50 0.09
N TRP A 103 9.95 -13.52 -0.77
CA TRP A 103 9.58 -13.31 -2.18
C TRP A 103 8.20 -12.64 -2.29
N GLU A 104 7.19 -13.25 -1.70
CA GLU A 104 5.80 -12.76 -1.75
C GLU A 104 5.69 -11.38 -1.12
N ARG A 105 6.11 -11.20 0.11
CA ARG A 105 6.05 -9.92 0.84
C ARG A 105 6.65 -8.76 0.06
N ASN A 106 7.85 -8.95 -0.53
CA ASN A 106 8.50 -7.86 -1.25
C ASN A 106 7.82 -7.57 -2.60
N PHE A 107 7.33 -8.58 -3.33
CA PHE A 107 6.56 -8.33 -4.54
C PHE A 107 5.19 -7.72 -4.27
N GLU A 108 4.54 -8.03 -3.15
CA GLU A 108 3.33 -7.33 -2.68
C GLU A 108 3.64 -5.85 -2.39
N GLY A 109 4.75 -5.55 -1.73
CA GLY A 109 5.21 -4.18 -1.50
C GLY A 109 5.50 -3.42 -2.80
N ILE A 110 6.13 -4.07 -3.78
CA ILE A 110 6.38 -3.52 -5.12
C ILE A 110 5.05 -3.24 -5.85
N PHE A 111 4.11 -4.18 -5.80
CA PHE A 111 2.78 -4.01 -6.38
C PHE A 111 2.05 -2.83 -5.75
N ALA A 112 2.02 -2.74 -4.42
CA ALA A 112 1.39 -1.66 -3.69
C ALA A 112 2.03 -0.29 -4.04
N ALA A 113 3.36 -0.23 -4.17
CA ALA A 113 4.07 0.98 -4.57
C ALA A 113 3.72 1.38 -6.02
N ASN A 114 3.68 0.43 -6.95
CA ASN A 114 3.30 0.69 -8.34
C ASN A 114 1.85 1.19 -8.44
N LEU A 115 0.92 0.57 -7.71
CA LEU A 115 -0.47 0.99 -7.66
C LEU A 115 -0.62 2.40 -7.08
N PHE A 116 0.08 2.69 -5.97
CA PHE A 116 0.10 4.03 -5.38
C PHE A 116 0.62 5.07 -6.36
N LEU A 117 1.74 4.80 -7.04
CA LEU A 117 2.32 5.71 -8.02
C LEU A 117 1.37 6.01 -9.18
N LYS A 118 0.61 5.01 -9.63
CA LYS A 118 -0.37 5.15 -10.71
C LYS A 118 -1.58 5.98 -10.29
N GLU A 119 -2.14 5.73 -9.11
CA GLU A 119 -3.43 6.27 -8.70
C GLU A 119 -3.31 7.57 -7.87
N SER A 120 -2.13 7.90 -7.36
CA SER A 120 -1.95 9.10 -6.52
C SER A 120 -2.12 10.43 -7.27
N ASP A 121 -2.17 10.42 -8.60
CA ASP A 121 -2.47 11.59 -9.43
C ASP A 121 -3.99 11.85 -9.61
N GLU A 122 -4.84 10.89 -9.20
CA GLU A 122 -6.30 10.98 -9.33
C GLU A 122 -6.96 11.75 -8.18
N VAL A 123 -6.18 12.21 -7.20
CA VAL A 123 -6.71 12.89 -6.01
C VAL A 123 -7.39 14.20 -6.37
N ASP A 124 -8.67 14.30 -6.02
CA ASP A 124 -9.46 15.53 -6.25
C ASP A 124 -9.19 16.55 -5.14
N LEU A 125 -8.60 17.67 -5.53
CA LEU A 125 -8.35 18.83 -4.68
C LEU A 125 -9.05 20.11 -5.22
N ASP A 126 -9.98 19.99 -6.17
CA ASP A 126 -10.61 21.13 -6.82
C ASP A 126 -11.37 22.02 -5.82
N TYR A 127 -11.94 21.43 -4.77
CA TYR A 127 -12.61 22.16 -3.69
C TYR A 127 -11.67 23.08 -2.87
N LEU A 128 -10.36 22.87 -2.93
CA LEU A 128 -9.35 23.77 -2.36
C LEU A 128 -8.78 24.72 -3.40
N LYS A 129 -8.60 24.22 -4.62
CA LYS A 129 -7.96 24.95 -5.72
C LYS A 129 -8.69 26.25 -6.08
N TYR A 130 -10.02 26.22 -6.05
CA TYR A 130 -10.86 27.35 -6.43
C TYR A 130 -11.28 28.23 -5.25
N ASP A 131 -10.89 27.92 -4.02
CA ASP A 131 -11.15 28.73 -2.83
C ASP A 131 -9.93 29.63 -2.51
N PRO A 132 -10.05 30.97 -2.67
CA PRO A 132 -8.94 31.88 -2.42
C PRO A 132 -8.41 31.82 -0.97
N THR A 133 -9.24 31.40 0.00
CA THR A 133 -8.87 31.32 1.41
C THR A 133 -8.11 30.04 1.75
N LYS A 134 -8.12 29.05 0.86
CA LYS A 134 -7.53 27.70 1.10
C LYS A 134 -6.31 27.40 0.21
N GLN A 135 -5.77 28.40 -0.47
CA GLN A 135 -4.64 28.19 -1.38
C GLN A 135 -3.42 27.58 -0.70
N GLN A 136 -3.15 27.95 0.56
CA GLN A 136 -2.03 27.37 1.30
C GLN A 136 -2.26 25.89 1.59
N ASP A 137 -3.48 25.49 1.96
CA ASP A 137 -3.82 24.07 2.18
C ASP A 137 -3.73 23.27 0.87
N TYR A 138 -4.22 23.84 -0.23
CA TYR A 138 -4.07 23.25 -1.56
C TYR A 138 -2.61 22.92 -1.90
N GLN A 139 -1.71 23.91 -1.75
CA GLN A 139 -0.28 23.74 -2.04
C GLN A 139 0.37 22.72 -1.08
N ASN A 140 0.00 22.74 0.19
CA ASN A 140 0.51 21.79 1.17
C ASN A 140 0.13 20.35 0.80
N ARG A 141 -1.12 20.12 0.35
CA ARG A 141 -1.58 18.79 -0.05
C ARG A 141 -0.91 18.30 -1.33
N LEU A 142 -0.72 19.17 -2.32
CA LEU A 142 0.05 18.85 -3.52
C LEU A 142 1.50 18.46 -3.17
N ASN A 143 2.14 19.23 -2.30
CA ASN A 143 3.50 18.95 -1.86
C ASN A 143 3.59 17.61 -1.09
N ASN A 144 2.57 17.29 -0.30
CA ASN A 144 2.51 16.03 0.42
C ASN A 144 2.36 14.83 -0.54
N ILE A 145 1.43 14.91 -1.50
CA ILE A 145 1.24 13.84 -2.52
C ILE A 145 2.53 13.66 -3.31
N HIS A 146 3.15 14.76 -3.75
CA HIS A 146 4.45 14.70 -4.44
C HIS A 146 5.50 13.99 -3.60
N ARG A 147 5.66 14.34 -2.33
CA ARG A 147 6.62 13.68 -1.42
C ARG A 147 6.30 12.19 -1.25
N TRP A 148 5.03 11.80 -1.05
CA TRP A 148 4.63 10.41 -0.89
C TRP A 148 4.93 9.55 -2.12
N LYS A 149 4.87 10.12 -3.31
CA LYS A 149 5.30 9.43 -4.54
C LYS A 149 6.79 9.08 -4.50
N TYR A 150 7.63 9.94 -3.96
CA TYR A 150 9.05 9.66 -3.82
C TYR A 150 9.37 8.74 -2.64
N GLU A 151 8.56 8.74 -1.60
CA GLU A 151 8.61 7.70 -0.56
C GLU A 151 8.22 6.33 -1.13
N ALA A 152 7.19 6.26 -1.97
CA ALA A 152 6.81 5.01 -2.66
C ALA A 152 7.92 4.49 -3.58
N ARG A 153 8.62 5.36 -4.30
CA ARG A 153 9.78 4.99 -5.12
C ARG A 153 10.93 4.45 -4.25
N PHE A 154 11.23 5.11 -3.14
CA PHE A 154 12.24 4.61 -2.21
C PHE A 154 11.87 3.24 -1.63
N LEU A 155 10.63 3.05 -1.19
CA LEU A 155 10.18 1.77 -0.66
C LEU A 155 10.20 0.67 -1.73
N ARG A 156 9.84 0.99 -2.96
CA ARG A 156 9.98 0.06 -4.10
C ARG A 156 11.43 -0.35 -4.31
N ALA A 157 12.36 0.60 -4.27
CA ALA A 157 13.81 0.32 -4.34
C ALA A 157 14.25 -0.60 -3.19
N TYR A 158 13.77 -0.34 -1.97
CA TYR A 158 14.06 -1.16 -0.80
C TYR A 158 13.57 -2.60 -0.97
N TYR A 159 12.34 -2.81 -1.45
CA TYR A 159 11.81 -4.15 -1.69
C TYR A 159 12.59 -4.90 -2.78
N TYR A 160 13.02 -4.21 -3.83
CA TYR A 160 13.93 -4.78 -4.82
C TYR A 160 15.29 -5.12 -4.23
N PHE A 161 15.82 -4.30 -3.35
CA PHE A 161 17.08 -4.58 -2.67
C PHE A 161 16.97 -5.83 -1.78
N GLU A 162 15.86 -5.99 -1.05
CA GLU A 162 15.58 -7.19 -0.27
C GLU A 162 15.52 -8.46 -1.14
N LEU A 163 14.90 -8.39 -2.31
CA LEU A 163 14.86 -9.49 -3.27
C LEU A 163 16.25 -9.81 -3.84
N VAL A 164 16.99 -8.79 -4.24
CA VAL A 164 18.32 -8.94 -4.86
C VAL A 164 19.32 -9.59 -3.91
N LYS A 165 19.28 -9.23 -2.62
CA LYS A 165 20.13 -9.86 -1.59
C LYS A 165 19.95 -11.38 -1.50
N ARG A 166 18.75 -11.88 -1.77
CA ARG A 166 18.37 -13.30 -1.61
C ARG A 166 18.42 -14.07 -2.92
N TYR A 167 17.98 -13.45 -4.00
CA TYR A 167 17.69 -14.16 -5.25
C TYR A 167 18.59 -13.72 -6.42
N GLY A 168 19.45 -12.70 -6.23
CA GLY A 168 20.19 -12.10 -7.32
C GLY A 168 19.29 -11.28 -8.24
N GLY A 169 19.42 -11.39 -9.56
CA GLY A 169 18.51 -10.71 -10.47
C GLY A 169 17.07 -11.22 -10.34
N VAL A 170 16.10 -10.33 -10.45
CA VAL A 170 14.65 -10.61 -10.40
C VAL A 170 13.93 -9.82 -11.49
N PRO A 171 12.69 -10.17 -11.86
CA PRO A 171 11.93 -9.37 -12.83
C PRO A 171 11.70 -7.95 -12.32
N ILE A 172 11.99 -6.94 -13.13
CA ILE A 172 11.71 -5.52 -12.82
C ILE A 172 10.32 -5.19 -13.34
N ILE A 173 9.39 -4.96 -12.39
CA ILE A 173 7.98 -4.67 -12.65
C ILE A 173 7.68 -3.27 -12.13
N THR A 174 7.35 -2.34 -13.02
CA THR A 174 7.12 -0.92 -12.70
C THR A 174 5.65 -0.50 -12.80
N GLU A 175 4.79 -1.42 -13.24
CA GLU A 175 3.36 -1.21 -13.37
C GLU A 175 2.59 -2.19 -12.48
N PRO A 176 1.42 -1.81 -11.94
CA PRO A 176 0.59 -2.74 -11.20
C PRO A 176 0.03 -3.83 -12.13
N LEU A 177 0.26 -5.08 -11.78
CA LEU A 177 -0.22 -6.23 -12.54
C LEU A 177 -1.68 -6.52 -12.16
N GLY A 178 -2.56 -6.58 -13.15
CA GLY A 178 -3.95 -7.00 -12.95
C GLY A 178 -4.11 -8.52 -12.95
N LEU A 179 -5.27 -9.01 -12.54
CA LEU A 179 -5.62 -10.44 -12.53
C LEU A 179 -5.50 -11.14 -13.89
N LYS A 180 -5.55 -10.37 -14.98
CA LYS A 180 -5.43 -10.89 -16.36
C LYS A 180 -4.05 -10.69 -16.97
N SER A 181 -3.08 -10.20 -16.20
CA SER A 181 -1.72 -10.01 -16.68
C SER A 181 -1.07 -11.35 -17.01
N ASP A 182 -0.46 -11.45 -18.17
CA ASP A 182 0.29 -12.64 -18.56
C ASP A 182 1.67 -12.64 -17.86
N LEU A 183 1.77 -13.41 -16.78
CA LEU A 183 3.01 -13.52 -16.01
C LEU A 183 4.13 -14.24 -16.77
N SER A 184 3.83 -14.99 -17.83
CA SER A 184 4.84 -15.70 -18.63
C SER A 184 5.75 -14.75 -19.43
N THR A 185 5.34 -13.49 -19.60
CA THR A 185 6.11 -12.45 -20.27
C THR A 185 7.27 -11.89 -19.43
N PHE A 186 7.22 -12.11 -18.10
CA PHE A 186 8.25 -11.61 -17.19
C PHE A 186 9.36 -12.64 -17.03
N SER A 187 10.55 -12.27 -17.46
CA SER A 187 11.77 -13.04 -17.24
C SER A 187 12.62 -12.40 -16.16
N ARG A 188 13.55 -13.15 -15.62
CA ARG A 188 14.53 -12.64 -14.65
C ARG A 188 15.46 -11.64 -15.33
N ASP A 189 15.53 -10.42 -14.80
CA ASP A 189 16.52 -9.43 -15.19
C ASP A 189 17.90 -9.76 -14.61
N SER A 190 18.94 -9.17 -15.20
CA SER A 190 20.28 -9.34 -14.65
C SER A 190 20.43 -8.60 -13.31
N LEU A 191 21.28 -9.12 -12.41
CA LEU A 191 21.63 -8.44 -11.16
C LEU A 191 22.05 -6.98 -11.40
N SER A 192 22.86 -6.74 -12.42
CA SER A 192 23.31 -5.39 -12.79
C SER A 192 22.14 -4.47 -13.21
N ALA A 193 21.11 -4.99 -13.87
CA ALA A 193 19.93 -4.20 -14.22
C ALA A 193 19.14 -3.84 -12.97
N CYS A 194 18.93 -4.81 -12.07
CA CYS A 194 18.24 -4.56 -10.79
C CYS A 194 18.97 -3.53 -9.94
N ILE A 195 20.29 -3.60 -9.80
CA ILE A 195 21.06 -2.62 -9.04
C ILE A 195 20.96 -1.22 -9.67
N ARG A 196 21.07 -1.10 -10.98
CA ARG A 196 20.88 0.21 -11.64
C ARG A 196 19.48 0.77 -11.42
N PHE A 197 18.46 -0.07 -11.44
CA PHE A 197 17.09 0.34 -11.14
C PHE A 197 16.97 0.86 -9.69
N ILE A 198 17.47 0.11 -8.70
CA ILE A 198 17.47 0.49 -7.28
C ILE A 198 18.15 1.85 -7.11
N VAL A 199 19.36 2.02 -7.63
CA VAL A 199 20.12 3.28 -7.54
C VAL A 199 19.34 4.44 -8.16
N SER A 200 18.76 4.26 -9.35
CA SER A 200 17.97 5.31 -10.00
C SER A 200 16.73 5.73 -9.21
N GLU A 201 16.07 4.79 -8.56
CA GLU A 201 14.93 5.07 -7.67
C GLU A 201 15.37 5.81 -6.41
N CYS A 202 16.47 5.40 -5.80
CA CYS A 202 17.07 6.04 -4.63
C CYS A 202 17.56 7.45 -4.93
N ASP A 203 18.26 7.68 -6.03
CA ASP A 203 18.71 9.01 -6.46
C ASP A 203 17.54 9.96 -6.65
N SER A 204 16.49 9.46 -7.32
CA SER A 204 15.25 10.22 -7.52
C SER A 204 14.59 10.59 -6.18
N ALA A 205 14.51 9.65 -5.26
CA ALA A 205 13.95 9.87 -3.93
C ALA A 205 14.81 10.85 -3.11
N ALA A 206 16.13 10.69 -3.13
CA ALA A 206 17.07 11.58 -2.41
C ALA A 206 17.02 13.03 -2.90
N ALA A 207 16.63 13.25 -4.16
CA ALA A 207 16.48 14.60 -4.72
C ALA A 207 15.29 15.37 -4.13
N VAL A 208 14.24 14.66 -3.66
CA VAL A 208 12.98 15.25 -3.19
C VAL A 208 12.78 15.10 -1.68
N LEU A 209 13.15 13.95 -1.11
CA LEU A 209 12.98 13.68 0.31
C LEU A 209 13.86 14.62 1.16
N GLN A 210 13.29 15.04 2.29
CA GLN A 210 13.95 15.97 3.19
C GLN A 210 14.85 15.26 4.20
N ALA A 211 15.89 15.96 4.67
CA ALA A 211 16.60 15.56 5.86
C ALA A 211 15.72 15.76 7.11
N PRO A 212 15.85 14.93 8.16
CA PRO A 212 15.00 15.00 9.35
C PRO A 212 14.96 16.37 10.03
N ASP A 213 16.08 17.09 10.03
CA ASP A 213 16.23 18.42 10.61
C ASP A 213 15.51 19.52 9.82
N ARG A 214 15.06 19.22 8.61
CA ARG A 214 14.33 20.14 7.71
C ARG A 214 12.85 19.77 7.53
N MET A 215 12.39 18.75 8.22
CA MET A 215 10.97 18.36 8.19
C MET A 215 10.14 19.38 8.95
N THR A 216 9.17 19.98 8.28
CA THR A 216 8.30 21.01 8.87
C THR A 216 7.24 20.46 9.81
N ASP A 217 6.91 19.18 9.70
CA ASP A 217 5.91 18.49 10.52
C ASP A 217 6.48 17.15 10.99
N VAL A 218 7.35 17.22 11.98
CA VAL A 218 8.04 16.05 12.52
C VAL A 218 7.06 15.03 13.10
N ALA A 219 6.01 15.49 13.78
CA ALA A 219 5.05 14.61 14.46
C ALA A 219 4.32 13.67 13.48
N ASN A 220 3.92 14.19 12.31
CA ASN A 220 3.23 13.40 11.28
C ASN A 220 4.19 12.70 10.30
N ASN A 221 5.48 13.02 10.35
CA ASN A 221 6.49 12.46 9.46
C ASN A 221 7.49 11.55 10.17
N LEU A 222 7.30 11.31 11.47
CA LEU A 222 8.18 10.41 12.23
C LEU A 222 8.12 8.99 11.65
N GLY A 223 9.29 8.38 11.40
CA GLY A 223 9.37 7.03 10.80
C GLY A 223 9.20 6.97 9.29
N ARG A 224 8.89 8.09 8.61
CA ARG A 224 8.81 8.11 7.14
C ARG A 224 10.19 8.17 6.50
N ALA A 225 10.27 7.76 5.23
CA ALA A 225 11.52 7.76 4.47
C ALA A 225 12.13 9.17 4.38
N THR A 226 13.45 9.23 4.58
CA THR A 226 14.22 10.46 4.57
C THR A 226 15.25 10.46 3.43
N LYS A 227 15.79 11.63 3.12
CA LYS A 227 16.92 11.75 2.20
C LYS A 227 18.09 10.85 2.62
N GLY A 228 18.40 10.81 3.92
CA GLY A 228 19.47 9.96 4.45
C GLY A 228 19.20 8.47 4.24
N ALA A 229 17.95 8.03 4.40
CA ALA A 229 17.57 6.65 4.11
C ALA A 229 17.77 6.29 2.62
N ALA A 230 17.36 7.19 1.72
CA ALA A 230 17.53 6.97 0.28
C ALA A 230 19.00 6.99 -0.18
N MET A 231 19.87 7.74 0.52
CA MET A 231 21.30 7.78 0.23
C MET A 231 22.07 6.61 0.84
N GLY A 232 21.52 5.96 1.88
CA GLY A 232 22.16 4.87 2.60
C GLY A 232 21.81 3.47 2.06
N LEU A 233 20.76 3.37 1.21
CA LEU A 233 20.38 2.11 0.55
C LEU A 233 21.29 1.85 -0.65
#